data_ca49106843a7b714ae405c287b07baff
#
_entry.id   ca49106843a7b714ae405c287b07baff
#
_cell.length_a   1.000
_cell.length_b   1.000
_cell.length_c   1.000
_cell.angle_alpha   90.00
_cell.angle_beta   90.00
_cell.angle_gamma   90.00
#
_symmetry.space_group_name_H-M   'P 1'
#
loop_
_entity.id
_entity.type
_entity.pdbx_description
1 polymer ?
#
loop_
_entity_poly.entity_id
_entity_poly.type
_entity_poly.pdbx_seq_one_letter_code
_entity_poly.pdbx_strand_id
1 'polypeptide(L)'
;MGVEIWLPLERWKDQRCFRLRYKVEPEPRPFLTLQPVKVSPDPEWDPRWEEWHCYLIPLTIDIQDYQQLLAGCFDRVFHTKDPIDGWPMDSLDLCSPNWLGEEDWRTILTAIRGEMGEASRRKRKFYDTFLRWLEAALTHTSIIVAEGNQ
;
A
#
# COMPACT_ATOMS: atom_id res chain seq x y z
N MET A 1 18.21 12.17 9.46
CA MET A 1 17.97 12.71 8.12
C MET A 1 16.95 11.84 7.42
N GLY A 2 15.88 12.42 6.97
CA GLY A 2 14.86 11.70 6.22
C GLY A 2 15.24 11.60 4.75
N VAL A 3 15.16 10.37 4.21
CA VAL A 3 15.10 10.22 2.76
C VAL A 3 13.67 10.54 2.39
N GLU A 4 13.50 11.44 1.43
CA GLU A 4 12.18 11.72 0.92
C GLU A 4 11.73 10.52 0.08
N ILE A 5 10.83 9.72 0.65
CA ILE A 5 10.34 8.49 0.00
C ILE A 5 9.05 8.73 -0.77
N TRP A 6 8.66 9.99 -0.91
CA TRP A 6 7.33 10.33 -1.29
C TRP A 6 7.29 11.71 -1.96
N LEU A 7 7.12 11.72 -3.26
CA LEU A 7 7.10 12.94 -4.06
C LEU A 7 5.96 12.88 -5.07
N PRO A 8 5.22 13.98 -5.28
CA PRO A 8 4.26 14.04 -6.38
C PRO A 8 4.97 13.85 -7.73
N LEU A 9 4.35 13.10 -8.61
CA LEU A 9 4.87 12.87 -9.95
C LEU A 9 4.04 13.69 -10.94
N GLU A 10 4.73 14.46 -11.80
CA GLU A 10 4.06 15.31 -12.79
C GLU A 10 3.79 14.58 -14.10
N ARG A 11 4.61 13.57 -14.40
CA ARG A 11 4.52 12.83 -15.64
C ARG A 11 4.67 11.34 -15.38
N TRP A 12 3.89 10.54 -16.08
CA TRP A 12 3.93 9.09 -15.90
C TRP A 12 5.32 8.50 -16.18
N LYS A 13 6.09 9.06 -17.09
CA LYS A 13 7.45 8.59 -17.39
C LYS A 13 8.43 8.83 -16.26
N ASP A 14 8.07 9.69 -15.30
CA ASP A 14 8.89 9.94 -14.13
C ASP A 14 8.54 8.98 -12.99
N GLN A 15 7.61 8.06 -13.25
CA GLN A 15 7.16 7.10 -12.24
C GLN A 15 8.30 6.28 -11.69
N ARG A 16 8.36 6.24 -10.37
CA ARG A 16 9.31 5.46 -9.61
C ARG A 16 8.55 4.54 -8.67
N CYS A 17 9.20 3.45 -8.26
CA CYS A 17 8.68 2.61 -7.21
C CYS A 17 9.63 2.63 -6.03
N PHE A 18 9.10 2.82 -4.85
CA PHE A 18 9.84 2.60 -3.63
C PHE A 18 9.78 1.11 -3.31
N ARG A 19 10.93 0.43 -3.38
CA ARG A 19 10.99 -1.01 -3.15
C ARG A 19 11.37 -1.29 -1.70
N LEU A 20 10.45 -1.87 -0.97
CA LEU A 20 10.66 -2.28 0.41
C LEU A 20 10.96 -3.77 0.43
N ARG A 21 12.11 -4.15 1.03
CA ARG A 21 12.53 -5.54 1.09
C ARG A 21 12.96 -5.91 2.49
N TYR A 22 12.59 -7.10 2.90
CA TYR A 22 13.10 -7.74 4.11
C TYR A 22 14.18 -8.75 3.75
N LYS A 23 13.93 -9.60 2.75
CA LYS A 23 14.92 -10.55 2.22
C LYS A 23 15.39 -10.09 0.85
N VAL A 24 16.68 -10.26 0.59
CA VAL A 24 17.24 -10.01 -0.73
C VAL A 24 17.27 -11.33 -1.48
N GLU A 25 16.55 -11.41 -2.58
CA GLU A 25 16.50 -12.58 -3.43
C GLU A 25 17.05 -12.24 -4.81
N PRO A 26 17.85 -13.11 -5.40
CA PRO A 26 18.46 -12.81 -6.70
C PRO A 26 17.51 -12.97 -7.89
N GLU A 27 16.40 -13.68 -7.74
CA GLU A 27 15.48 -13.98 -8.84
C GLU A 27 14.27 -13.06 -8.85
N PRO A 28 13.70 -12.77 -10.04
CA PRO A 28 12.42 -12.07 -10.13
C PRO A 28 11.33 -12.85 -9.39
N ARG A 29 10.52 -12.13 -8.63
CA ARG A 29 9.43 -12.70 -7.85
C ARG A 29 8.17 -11.88 -8.01
N PRO A 30 7.00 -12.49 -7.80
CA PRO A 30 5.78 -11.69 -7.73
C PRO A 30 5.86 -10.69 -6.57
N PHE A 31 5.27 -9.54 -6.77
CA PHE A 31 5.26 -8.47 -5.78
C PHE A 31 3.87 -7.86 -5.65
N LEU A 32 3.68 -7.21 -4.52
CA LEU A 32 2.49 -6.41 -4.22
C LEU A 32 2.86 -4.94 -4.39
N THR A 33 2.05 -4.20 -5.14
CA THR A 33 2.22 -2.77 -5.31
C THR A 33 1.11 -2.03 -4.58
N LEU A 34 1.49 -1.03 -3.79
CA LEU A 34 0.54 -0.13 -3.13
C LEU A 34 0.60 1.21 -3.86
N GLN A 35 -0.52 1.62 -4.45
CA GLN A 35 -0.60 2.82 -5.27
C GLN A 35 -1.57 3.82 -4.67
N PRO A 36 -1.10 5.00 -4.26
CA PRO A 36 -1.98 6.05 -3.79
C PRO A 36 -2.82 6.62 -4.95
N VAL A 37 -4.10 6.80 -4.71
CA VAL A 37 -5.04 7.27 -5.71
C VAL A 37 -5.28 8.76 -5.54
N LYS A 38 -5.27 9.50 -6.64
CA LYS A 38 -5.64 10.90 -6.61
C LYS A 38 -7.15 11.02 -6.49
N VAL A 39 -7.62 11.35 -5.29
CA VAL A 39 -9.06 11.47 -5.01
C VAL A 39 -9.54 12.86 -5.45
N SER A 40 -10.65 12.89 -6.18
CA SER A 40 -11.30 14.13 -6.62
C SER A 40 -12.59 14.36 -5.85
N PRO A 41 -12.94 15.62 -5.52
CA PRO A 41 -14.23 15.94 -4.92
C PRO A 41 -15.40 15.90 -5.89
N ASP A 42 -15.16 15.70 -7.19
CA ASP A 42 -16.20 15.61 -8.22
C ASP A 42 -17.10 14.41 -7.94
N PRO A 43 -18.44 14.60 -7.83
CA PRO A 43 -19.37 13.49 -7.57
C PRO A 43 -19.42 12.44 -8.69
N GLU A 44 -18.99 12.79 -9.90
CA GLU A 44 -18.89 11.84 -11.02
C GLU A 44 -17.52 11.16 -11.12
N TRP A 45 -16.63 11.48 -10.19
CA TRP A 45 -15.29 10.91 -10.20
C TRP A 45 -15.35 9.39 -9.97
N ASP A 46 -14.65 8.67 -10.86
CA ASP A 46 -14.44 7.23 -10.72
C ASP A 46 -12.98 6.92 -11.11
N PRO A 47 -12.14 6.54 -10.15
CA PRO A 47 -10.72 6.31 -10.40
C PRO A 47 -10.45 5.15 -11.34
N ARG A 48 -11.44 4.27 -11.58
CA ARG A 48 -11.27 3.15 -12.52
C ARG A 48 -11.21 3.63 -13.96
N TRP A 49 -11.73 4.84 -14.26
CA TRP A 49 -11.81 5.42 -15.59
C TRP A 49 -10.92 6.65 -15.77
N GLU A 50 -10.31 7.13 -14.70
CA GLU A 50 -9.47 8.32 -14.73
C GLU A 50 -8.01 7.98 -14.45
N GLU A 51 -7.11 8.80 -14.97
CA GLU A 51 -5.69 8.65 -14.70
C GLU A 51 -5.39 9.10 -13.27
N TRP A 52 -4.99 8.15 -12.46
CA TRP A 52 -4.53 8.40 -11.08
C TRP A 52 -3.13 7.82 -10.85
N HIS A 53 -2.66 7.00 -11.78
CA HIS A 53 -1.31 6.44 -11.74
C HIS A 53 -0.28 7.56 -11.80
N CYS A 54 0.87 7.35 -11.20
CA CYS A 54 1.96 8.34 -11.17
C CYS A 54 1.62 9.62 -10.39
N TYR A 55 0.51 9.61 -9.64
CA TYR A 55 0.18 10.71 -8.75
C TYR A 55 1.24 10.88 -7.67
N LEU A 56 1.62 9.79 -7.06
CA LEU A 56 2.65 9.72 -6.02
C LEU A 56 3.46 8.44 -6.21
N ILE A 57 4.61 8.35 -5.55
CA ILE A 57 5.50 7.21 -5.69
C ILE A 57 4.87 5.97 -5.04
N PRO A 58 4.59 4.90 -5.80
CA PRO A 58 4.05 3.67 -5.22
C PRO A 58 5.11 2.89 -4.45
N LEU A 59 4.65 2.03 -3.54
CA LEU A 59 5.49 1.11 -2.79
C LEU A 59 5.31 -0.29 -3.37
N THR A 60 6.43 -1.01 -3.58
CA THR A 60 6.37 -2.43 -3.95
C THR A 60 7.01 -3.28 -2.87
N ILE A 61 6.42 -4.44 -2.62
CA ILE A 61 6.85 -5.40 -1.62
C ILE A 61 6.86 -6.78 -2.27
N ASP A 62 7.93 -7.55 -2.08
CA ASP A 62 7.96 -8.95 -2.49
C ASP A 62 6.80 -9.70 -1.81
N ILE A 63 6.11 -10.58 -2.57
CA ILE A 63 4.95 -11.31 -2.04
C ILE A 63 5.33 -12.16 -0.82
N GLN A 64 6.52 -12.75 -0.79
CA GLN A 64 6.93 -13.53 0.38
C GLN A 64 7.11 -12.66 1.62
N ASP A 65 7.70 -11.48 1.45
CA ASP A 65 7.85 -10.54 2.57
C ASP A 65 6.46 -10.07 3.05
N TYR A 66 5.56 -9.78 2.12
CA TYR A 66 4.17 -9.46 2.47
C TYR A 66 3.52 -10.59 3.28
N GLN A 67 3.61 -11.83 2.78
CA GLN A 67 2.99 -12.97 3.44
C GLN A 67 3.56 -13.23 4.83
N GLN A 68 4.86 -13.05 5.02
CA GLN A 68 5.51 -13.28 6.29
C GLN A 68 5.31 -12.16 7.30
N LEU A 69 5.29 -10.91 6.84
CA LEU A 69 5.38 -9.77 7.74
C LEU A 69 4.11 -8.92 7.79
N LEU A 70 3.31 -8.88 6.75
CA LEU A 70 2.20 -7.93 6.62
C LEU A 70 0.83 -8.57 6.49
N ALA A 71 0.72 -9.78 5.96
CA ALA A 71 -0.58 -10.39 5.66
C ALA A 71 -1.50 -10.45 6.88
N GLY A 72 -0.98 -10.81 8.03
CA GLY A 72 -1.77 -10.86 9.27
C GLY A 72 -2.34 -9.52 9.67
N CYS A 73 -1.61 -8.44 9.40
CA CYS A 73 -2.08 -7.08 9.68
C CYS A 73 -3.14 -6.64 8.67
N PHE A 74 -2.94 -6.96 7.40
CA PHE A 74 -3.91 -6.66 6.34
C PHE A 74 -5.23 -7.41 6.54
N ASP A 75 -5.16 -8.66 7.00
CA ASP A 75 -6.35 -9.49 7.22
C ASP A 75 -7.30 -8.90 8.27
N ARG A 76 -6.81 -8.01 9.11
CA ARG A 76 -7.64 -7.39 10.16
C ARG A 76 -8.75 -6.48 9.64
N VAL A 77 -8.64 -6.00 8.40
CA VAL A 77 -9.67 -5.13 7.83
C VAL A 77 -10.80 -5.89 7.15
N PHE A 78 -10.58 -7.15 6.81
CA PHE A 78 -11.60 -7.95 6.13
C PHE A 78 -12.55 -8.58 7.17
N HIS A 79 -13.82 -8.57 6.98
CA HIS A 79 -14.57 -8.16 5.79
C HIS A 79 -14.79 -6.64 5.76
N THR A 80 -14.41 -6.00 4.67
CA THR A 80 -14.60 -4.58 4.49
C THR A 80 -15.36 -4.31 3.18
N LYS A 81 -15.49 -3.06 2.81
CA LYS A 81 -16.17 -2.65 1.57
C LYS A 81 -15.25 -1.80 0.71
N ASP A 82 -15.35 -2.01 -0.59
CA ASP A 82 -14.69 -1.16 -1.58
C ASP A 82 -15.17 0.29 -1.38
N PRO A 83 -14.26 1.25 -1.20
CA PRO A 83 -14.65 2.65 -0.97
C PRO A 83 -15.24 3.34 -2.20
N ILE A 84 -15.14 2.72 -3.38
CA ILE A 84 -15.65 3.30 -4.62
C ILE A 84 -17.11 2.90 -4.86
N ASP A 85 -17.41 1.59 -4.78
CA ASP A 85 -18.72 1.05 -5.14
C ASP A 85 -19.46 0.37 -3.98
N GLY A 86 -18.83 0.26 -2.81
CA GLY A 86 -19.44 -0.38 -1.65
C GLY A 86 -19.50 -1.91 -1.72
N TRP A 87 -18.85 -2.52 -2.72
CA TRP A 87 -18.86 -3.96 -2.87
C TRP A 87 -18.11 -4.63 -1.72
N PRO A 88 -18.67 -5.70 -1.12
CA PRO A 88 -18.00 -6.36 0.00
C PRO A 88 -16.73 -7.08 -0.45
N MET A 89 -15.69 -6.99 0.39
CA MET A 89 -14.42 -7.65 0.19
C MET A 89 -14.11 -8.53 1.40
N ASP A 90 -13.96 -9.83 1.18
CA ASP A 90 -13.76 -10.81 2.24
C ASP A 90 -12.29 -11.11 2.52
N SER A 91 -11.43 -10.84 1.56
CA SER A 91 -9.98 -11.05 1.67
C SER A 91 -9.25 -10.23 0.62
N LEU A 92 -7.93 -10.09 0.79
CA LEU A 92 -7.08 -9.48 -0.22
C LEU A 92 -6.90 -10.45 -1.39
N ASP A 93 -7.25 -10.01 -2.59
CA ASP A 93 -7.07 -10.78 -3.82
C ASP A 93 -5.79 -10.32 -4.53
N LEU A 94 -4.78 -11.18 -4.54
CA LEU A 94 -3.48 -10.86 -5.15
C LEU A 94 -3.52 -10.86 -6.67
N CYS A 95 -4.64 -11.27 -7.27
CA CYS A 95 -4.80 -11.32 -8.73
C CYS A 95 -5.58 -10.13 -9.29
N SER A 96 -6.00 -9.19 -8.44
CA SER A 96 -6.78 -8.04 -8.87
C SER A 96 -6.49 -6.82 -8.00
N PRO A 97 -6.89 -5.62 -8.43
CA PRO A 97 -6.78 -4.43 -7.59
C PRO A 97 -7.71 -4.51 -6.38
N ASN A 98 -7.19 -4.17 -5.21
CA ASN A 98 -7.96 -4.09 -3.97
C ASN A 98 -8.00 -2.63 -3.53
N TRP A 99 -9.17 -2.01 -3.60
CA TRP A 99 -9.38 -0.62 -3.24
C TRP A 99 -9.68 -0.54 -1.76
N LEU A 100 -8.78 0.09 -0.99
CA LEU A 100 -8.94 0.21 0.44
C LEU A 100 -8.96 1.69 0.84
N GLY A 101 -9.90 2.05 1.70
CA GLY A 101 -10.05 3.40 2.18
C GLY A 101 -9.18 3.73 3.37
N GLU A 102 -9.17 4.99 3.77
CA GLU A 102 -8.32 5.49 4.85
C GLU A 102 -8.53 4.74 6.16
N GLU A 103 -9.76 4.46 6.52
CA GLU A 103 -10.08 3.77 7.77
C GLU A 103 -9.44 2.40 7.84
N ASP A 104 -9.50 1.64 6.74
CA ASP A 104 -8.86 0.34 6.64
C ASP A 104 -7.34 0.46 6.77
N TRP A 105 -6.75 1.42 6.08
CA TRP A 105 -5.30 1.64 6.16
C TRP A 105 -4.86 2.06 7.56
N ARG A 106 -5.68 2.84 8.27
CA ARG A 106 -5.40 3.20 9.66
C ARG A 106 -5.44 1.97 10.58
N THR A 107 -6.35 1.04 10.33
CA THR A 107 -6.41 -0.23 11.05
C THR A 107 -5.14 -1.05 10.81
N ILE A 108 -4.71 -1.16 9.54
CA ILE A 108 -3.49 -1.86 9.19
C ILE A 108 -2.27 -1.22 9.87
N LEU A 109 -2.18 0.10 9.83
CA LEU A 109 -1.10 0.87 10.44
C LEU A 109 -1.01 0.57 11.95
N THR A 110 -2.14 0.58 12.65
CA THR A 110 -2.21 0.28 14.08
C THR A 110 -1.74 -1.15 14.36
N ALA A 111 -2.18 -2.11 13.53
CA ALA A 111 -1.76 -3.50 13.68
C ALA A 111 -0.25 -3.66 13.50
N ILE A 112 0.34 -2.98 12.53
CA ILE A 112 1.78 -3.03 12.30
C ILE A 112 2.55 -2.41 13.47
N ARG A 113 2.07 -1.31 14.02
CA ARG A 113 2.68 -0.71 15.22
C ARG A 113 2.69 -1.68 16.39
N GLY A 114 1.61 -2.47 16.54
CA GLY A 114 1.55 -3.52 17.55
C GLY A 114 2.61 -4.60 17.37
N GLU A 115 2.88 -4.99 16.12
CA GLU A 115 3.91 -5.99 15.82
C GLU A 115 5.32 -5.48 16.07
N MET A 116 5.57 -4.19 15.93
CA MET A 116 6.90 -3.61 16.08
C MET A 116 7.49 -3.79 17.46
N GLY A 117 6.64 -3.78 18.50
CA GLY A 117 7.09 -3.85 19.88
C GLY A 117 7.88 -5.11 20.22
N GLU A 118 7.55 -6.24 19.60
CA GLU A 118 8.18 -7.53 19.84
C GLU A 118 9.05 -7.99 18.67
N ALA A 119 9.16 -7.19 17.64
CA ALA A 119 9.89 -7.56 16.45
C ALA A 119 11.41 -7.46 16.66
N SER A 120 12.16 -8.30 15.93
CA SER A 120 13.61 -8.17 15.86
C SER A 120 13.99 -6.82 15.26
N ARG A 121 15.25 -6.40 15.46
CA ARG A 121 15.73 -5.12 14.94
C ARG A 121 15.51 -5.00 13.43
N ARG A 122 15.77 -6.09 12.70
CA ARG A 122 15.63 -6.12 11.24
C ARG A 122 14.18 -5.99 10.79
N LYS A 123 13.28 -6.73 11.44
CA LYS A 123 11.84 -6.64 11.17
C LYS A 123 11.30 -5.26 11.53
N ARG A 124 11.75 -4.71 12.65
CA ARG A 124 11.32 -3.38 13.09
C ARG A 124 11.72 -2.32 12.07
N LYS A 125 12.90 -2.43 11.49
CA LYS A 125 13.34 -1.51 10.43
C LYS A 125 12.42 -1.59 9.21
N PHE A 126 12.05 -2.82 8.81
CA PHE A 126 11.10 -3.02 7.71
C PHE A 126 9.75 -2.36 8.02
N TYR A 127 9.19 -2.63 9.20
CA TYR A 127 7.91 -2.05 9.60
C TYR A 127 7.98 -0.53 9.70
N ASP A 128 9.03 0.02 10.26
CA ASP A 128 9.20 1.46 10.36
C ASP A 128 9.20 2.13 9.00
N THR A 129 9.93 1.55 8.05
CA THR A 129 9.98 2.08 6.68
C THR A 129 8.61 2.02 6.00
N PHE A 130 7.90 0.90 6.17
CA PHE A 130 6.55 0.75 5.64
C PHE A 130 5.61 1.80 6.23
N LEU A 131 5.64 2.00 7.55
CA LEU A 131 4.77 2.96 8.23
C LEU A 131 5.05 4.39 7.80
N ARG A 132 6.31 4.75 7.60
CA ARG A 132 6.65 6.09 7.12
C ARG A 132 6.06 6.36 5.75
N TRP A 133 6.17 5.38 4.85
CA TRP A 133 5.57 5.52 3.52
C TRP A 133 4.05 5.63 3.63
N LEU A 134 3.42 4.75 4.41
CA LEU A 134 1.96 4.71 4.56
C LEU A 134 1.42 6.00 5.18
N GLU A 135 2.05 6.49 6.24
CA GLU A 135 1.65 7.75 6.89
C GLU A 135 1.77 8.93 5.92
N ALA A 136 2.87 8.99 5.16
CA ALA A 136 3.04 10.02 4.14
C ALA A 136 1.96 9.92 3.06
N ALA A 137 1.66 8.71 2.59
CA ALA A 137 0.61 8.50 1.60
C ALA A 137 -0.75 9.00 2.11
N LEU A 138 -1.09 8.67 3.35
CA LEU A 138 -2.37 9.05 3.94
C LEU A 138 -2.51 10.56 4.21
N THR A 139 -1.43 11.32 4.18
CA THR A 139 -1.54 12.78 4.22
C THR A 139 -2.01 13.37 2.89
N HIS A 140 -1.93 12.61 1.81
CA HIS A 140 -2.26 13.07 0.45
C HIS A 140 -3.49 12.39 -0.13
N THR A 141 -3.88 11.22 0.37
CA THR A 141 -4.99 10.47 -0.19
C THR A 141 -5.73 9.70 0.89
N SER A 142 -7.00 9.40 0.60
CA SER A 142 -7.83 8.52 1.44
C SER A 142 -7.97 7.11 0.86
N ILE A 143 -7.43 6.86 -0.34
CA ILE A 143 -7.55 5.56 -1.01
C ILE A 143 -6.18 5.13 -1.51
N ILE A 144 -5.77 3.92 -1.14
CA ILE A 144 -4.57 3.29 -1.66
C ILE A 144 -4.96 1.91 -2.19
N VAL A 145 -4.56 1.62 -3.43
CA VAL A 145 -4.87 0.36 -4.09
C VAL A 145 -3.74 -0.62 -3.84
N ALA A 146 -4.09 -1.82 -3.42
CA ALA A 146 -3.14 -2.93 -3.28
C ALA A 146 -3.36 -3.91 -4.43
N GLU A 147 -2.33 -4.12 -5.24
CA GLU A 147 -2.43 -4.96 -6.44
C GLU A 147 -1.20 -5.86 -6.55
N GLY A 148 -1.45 -7.17 -6.64
CA GLY A 148 -0.40 -8.13 -6.93
C GLY A 148 -0.18 -8.28 -8.43
N ASN A 149 1.01 -8.78 -8.80
CA ASN A 149 1.34 -9.04 -10.19
C ASN A 149 1.39 -10.55 -10.52
N GLN A 150 0.61 -11.31 -9.80
CA GLN A 150 0.49 -12.75 -10.07
C GLN A 150 -0.37 -13.04 -11.29
#